data_14e320de476fdd32d9bef0e245e38e7d
#
_entry.id   14e320de476fdd32d9bef0e245e38e7d
#
_cell.length_a   1.000
_cell.length_b   1.000
_cell.length_c   1.000
_cell.angle_alpha   90.00
_cell.angle_beta   90.00
_cell.angle_gamma   90.00
#
_symmetry.space_group_name_H-M   'P 1'
#
loop_
_entity.id
_entity.type
_entity.pdbx_description
1 polymer ?
#
loop_
_entity_poly.entity_id
_entity_poly.type
_entity_poly.pdbx_seq_one_letter_code
_entity_poly.pdbx_strand_id
1 'polypeptide(L)'
;TPKPSSAASDVYKRQFLWWGAVGGTAVWIGVIPFTGGLGTDDLLAFLLGVGVSGVLHVAYMAVLQRGYREGNLSTVYATARGTGPFLSVIVAILLFGERPSVLALVGVAAIIVGVVAIGLVDRGRAERQDRSLDLGLVFGLLTGVAIAIYTIWDAHAVRTWNLSPVAFMVGTMLLEIPFYSFGVRGRWAAVRTLGRTQWRRIVAFSILSPLSYILVLTAIQIAPVALVAPLREVSVVLVSLFGVFALKESRPGWRLAASAVVAGGIVLLAL
;
A
#
# COMPACT_ATOMS: atom_id res chain seq x y z
N THR A 1 -10.18 20.16 20.32
CA THR A 1 -8.70 20.07 20.34
C THR A 1 -8.19 20.70 19.05
N PRO A 2 -7.24 21.67 19.09
CA PRO A 2 -6.72 22.27 17.86
C PRO A 2 -6.09 21.19 16.98
N LYS A 3 -6.35 21.24 15.66
CA LYS A 3 -5.68 20.38 14.67
C LYS A 3 -4.17 20.60 14.80
N PRO A 4 -3.36 19.54 14.96
CA PRO A 4 -1.91 19.70 14.97
C PRO A 4 -1.47 20.39 13.66
N SER A 5 -0.48 21.27 13.75
CA SER A 5 0.10 21.92 12.57
C SER A 5 0.57 20.84 11.58
N SER A 6 0.50 21.09 10.28
CA SER A 6 0.90 20.13 9.23
C SER A 6 2.28 19.53 9.51
N ALA A 7 3.22 20.35 9.97
CA ALA A 7 4.56 19.93 10.36
C ALA A 7 4.59 18.91 11.53
N ALA A 8 3.76 19.09 12.55
CA ALA A 8 3.68 18.16 13.68
C ALA A 8 3.08 16.82 13.26
N SER A 9 2.10 16.84 12.35
CA SER A 9 1.51 15.62 11.77
C SER A 9 2.54 14.83 10.94
N ASP A 10 3.37 15.49 10.14
CA ASP A 10 4.40 14.86 9.31
C ASP A 10 5.51 14.22 10.15
N VAL A 11 5.90 14.89 11.24
CA VAL A 11 6.88 14.35 12.19
C VAL A 11 6.36 13.09 12.86
N TYR A 12 5.10 13.11 13.31
CA TYR A 12 4.44 11.95 13.91
C TYR A 12 4.40 10.76 12.95
N LYS A 13 4.03 10.97 11.67
CA LYS A 13 3.99 9.92 10.64
C LYS A 13 5.35 9.26 10.43
N ARG A 14 6.43 10.05 10.32
CA ARG A 14 7.80 9.51 10.15
C ARG A 14 8.25 8.66 11.33
N GLN A 15 7.95 9.10 12.55
CA GLN A 15 8.26 8.34 13.77
C GLN A 15 7.48 7.02 13.80
N PHE A 16 6.23 7.05 13.38
CA PHE A 16 5.38 5.86 13.35
C PHE A 16 5.86 4.85 12.29
N LEU A 17 6.28 5.32 11.11
CA LEU A 17 6.88 4.48 10.06
C LEU A 17 8.20 3.84 10.53
N TRP A 18 9.03 4.61 11.23
CA TRP A 18 10.27 4.07 11.81
C TRP A 18 9.99 2.93 12.80
N TRP A 19 9.05 3.14 13.73
CA TRP A 19 8.63 2.10 14.66
C TRP A 19 7.99 0.90 13.95
N GLY A 20 7.25 1.13 12.88
CA GLY A 20 6.67 0.08 12.04
C GLY A 20 7.72 -0.82 11.40
N ALA A 21 8.76 -0.21 10.81
CA ALA A 21 9.87 -0.95 10.20
C ALA A 21 10.69 -1.72 11.25
N VAL A 22 11.07 -1.08 12.36
CA VAL A 22 11.85 -1.73 13.44
C VAL A 22 11.03 -2.82 14.11
N GLY A 23 9.80 -2.53 14.51
CA GLY A 23 8.92 -3.48 15.18
C GLY A 23 8.52 -4.64 14.26
N GLY A 24 8.20 -4.34 13.00
CA GLY A 24 7.90 -5.37 12.00
C GLY A 24 9.08 -6.30 11.78
N THR A 25 10.28 -5.75 11.58
CA THR A 25 11.51 -6.57 11.48
C THR A 25 11.71 -7.44 12.72
N ALA A 26 11.59 -6.88 13.93
CA ALA A 26 11.80 -7.61 15.17
C ALA A 26 10.80 -8.78 15.35
N VAL A 27 9.56 -8.59 14.93
CA VAL A 27 8.51 -9.63 15.01
C VAL A 27 8.73 -10.71 13.95
N TRP A 28 8.92 -10.30 12.68
CA TRP A 28 8.87 -11.22 11.55
C TRP A 28 10.18 -11.92 11.26
N ILE A 29 11.34 -11.42 11.75
CA ILE A 29 12.64 -12.09 11.59
C ILE A 29 12.64 -13.48 12.23
N GLY A 30 11.95 -13.64 13.36
CA GLY A 30 11.82 -14.94 14.03
C GLY A 30 10.92 -15.93 13.30
N VAL A 31 10.13 -15.48 12.32
CA VAL A 31 9.24 -16.33 11.51
C VAL A 31 9.98 -16.94 10.31
N ILE A 32 11.06 -16.32 9.83
CA ILE A 32 11.80 -16.75 8.63
C ILE A 32 12.19 -18.25 8.67
N PRO A 33 12.75 -18.82 9.77
CA PRO A 33 13.11 -20.23 9.79
C PRO A 33 11.93 -21.19 9.61
N PHE A 34 10.74 -20.77 10.01
CA PHE A 34 9.51 -21.57 9.93
C PHE A 34 8.79 -21.47 8.57
N THR A 35 9.26 -20.58 7.68
CA THR A 35 8.65 -20.30 6.37
C THR A 35 9.58 -20.58 5.20
N GLY A 36 10.53 -21.50 5.38
CA GLY A 36 11.45 -21.93 4.31
C GLY A 36 12.70 -21.06 4.13
N GLY A 37 13.11 -20.29 5.17
CA GLY A 37 14.32 -19.47 5.12
C GLY A 37 14.24 -18.34 4.09
N LEU A 38 15.27 -18.18 3.27
CA LEU A 38 15.32 -17.16 2.23
C LEU A 38 14.49 -17.53 0.98
N GLY A 39 14.14 -18.81 0.81
CA GLY A 39 13.44 -19.34 -0.36
C GLY A 39 14.38 -19.61 -1.57
N THR A 40 15.62 -19.18 -1.51
CA THR A 40 16.61 -19.33 -2.55
C THR A 40 18.00 -19.55 -1.96
N ASP A 41 18.87 -20.30 -2.67
CA ASP A 41 20.30 -20.43 -2.35
C ASP A 41 21.12 -19.31 -3.02
N ASP A 42 20.54 -18.55 -3.94
CA ASP A 42 21.18 -17.42 -4.59
C ASP A 42 21.07 -16.15 -3.73
N LEU A 43 22.10 -15.93 -2.93
CA LEU A 43 22.20 -14.75 -2.06
C LEU A 43 22.21 -13.44 -2.87
N LEU A 44 22.78 -13.44 -4.09
CA LEU A 44 22.79 -12.23 -4.92
C LEU A 44 21.38 -11.88 -5.38
N ALA A 45 20.60 -12.86 -5.84
CA ALA A 45 19.20 -12.67 -6.21
C ALA A 45 18.38 -12.13 -5.01
N PHE A 46 18.61 -12.69 -3.80
CA PHE A 46 17.96 -12.21 -2.59
C PHE A 46 18.33 -10.75 -2.29
N LEU A 47 19.62 -10.42 -2.28
CA LEU A 47 20.10 -9.06 -1.97
C LEU A 47 19.63 -8.04 -3.01
N LEU A 48 19.65 -8.39 -4.31
CA LEU A 48 19.12 -7.54 -5.38
C LEU A 48 17.61 -7.37 -5.25
N GLY A 49 16.87 -8.45 -5.04
CA GLY A 49 15.41 -8.43 -4.86
C GLY A 49 15.00 -7.49 -3.75
N VAL A 50 15.55 -7.70 -2.56
CA VAL A 50 15.30 -6.91 -1.36
C VAL A 50 15.82 -5.47 -1.52
N GLY A 51 17.03 -5.30 -2.10
CA GLY A 51 17.69 -4.00 -2.26
C GLY A 51 16.87 -3.05 -3.12
N VAL A 52 16.47 -3.51 -4.30
CA VAL A 52 15.65 -2.71 -5.22
C VAL A 52 14.26 -2.47 -4.64
N SER A 53 13.63 -3.52 -4.07
CA SER A 53 12.32 -3.36 -3.43
C SER A 53 12.34 -2.32 -2.31
N GLY A 54 13.33 -2.36 -1.42
CA GLY A 54 13.46 -1.37 -0.34
C GLY A 54 13.57 0.07 -0.86
N VAL A 55 14.37 0.31 -1.90
CA VAL A 55 14.48 1.63 -2.54
C VAL A 55 13.14 2.05 -3.17
N LEU A 56 12.47 1.15 -3.87
CA LEU A 56 11.17 1.42 -4.51
C LEU A 56 10.09 1.75 -3.47
N HIS A 57 10.04 1.01 -2.36
CA HIS A 57 9.09 1.27 -1.27
C HIS A 57 9.35 2.62 -0.58
N VAL A 58 10.62 2.98 -0.34
CA VAL A 58 10.98 4.29 0.20
C VAL A 58 10.59 5.40 -0.78
N ALA A 59 10.87 5.23 -2.08
CA ALA A 59 10.50 6.19 -3.11
C ALA A 59 8.96 6.35 -3.19
N TYR A 60 8.22 5.23 -3.24
CA TYR A 60 6.77 5.22 -3.17
C TYR A 60 6.24 6.00 -1.96
N MET A 61 6.77 5.70 -0.77
CA MET A 61 6.35 6.35 0.46
C MET A 61 6.67 7.86 0.44
N ALA A 62 7.81 8.27 -0.11
CA ALA A 62 8.19 9.68 -0.25
C ALA A 62 7.22 10.44 -1.17
N VAL A 63 6.88 9.87 -2.32
CA VAL A 63 5.92 10.45 -3.28
C VAL A 63 4.53 10.56 -2.64
N LEU A 64 4.05 9.49 -1.99
CA LEU A 64 2.76 9.46 -1.31
C LEU A 64 2.67 10.52 -0.20
N GLN A 65 3.69 10.59 0.67
CA GLN A 65 3.73 11.57 1.76
C GLN A 65 3.79 13.01 1.23
N ARG A 66 4.47 13.23 0.10
CA ARG A 66 4.47 14.53 -0.54
C ARG A 66 3.10 14.87 -1.14
N GLY A 67 2.46 13.90 -1.77
CA GLY A 67 1.09 14.05 -2.26
C GLY A 67 0.11 14.48 -1.16
N TYR A 68 0.22 13.87 0.01
CA TYR A 68 -0.63 14.23 1.16
C TYR A 68 -0.33 15.60 1.77
N ARG A 69 0.82 16.21 1.47
CA ARG A 69 1.15 17.57 1.89
C ARG A 69 0.72 18.63 0.88
N GLU A 70 0.89 18.34 -0.39
CA GLU A 70 0.69 19.30 -1.48
C GLU A 70 -0.74 19.24 -2.06
N GLY A 71 -1.44 18.12 -1.85
CA GLY A 71 -2.77 17.87 -2.41
C GLY A 71 -3.78 17.37 -1.38
N ASN A 72 -5.01 17.20 -1.82
CA ASN A 72 -6.08 16.66 -0.99
C ASN A 72 -5.90 15.17 -0.77
N LEU A 73 -5.94 14.73 0.49
CA LEU A 73 -5.80 13.34 0.89
C LEU A 73 -6.67 12.39 0.06
N SER A 74 -7.96 12.75 -0.09
CA SER A 74 -8.94 11.92 -0.82
C SER A 74 -8.60 11.79 -2.30
N THR A 75 -8.12 12.88 -2.93
CA THR A 75 -7.72 12.88 -4.35
C THR A 75 -6.48 12.01 -4.55
N VAL A 76 -5.42 12.24 -3.76
CA VAL A 76 -4.18 11.46 -3.83
C VAL A 76 -4.47 9.98 -3.61
N TYR A 77 -5.23 9.66 -2.56
CA TYR A 77 -5.56 8.29 -2.20
C TYR A 77 -6.37 7.58 -3.30
N ALA A 78 -7.47 8.18 -3.75
CA ALA A 78 -8.32 7.58 -4.78
C ALA A 78 -7.59 7.39 -6.10
N THR A 79 -6.81 8.40 -6.53
CA THR A 79 -6.03 8.33 -7.77
C THR A 79 -4.96 7.25 -7.69
N ALA A 80 -4.18 7.20 -6.60
CA ALA A 80 -3.13 6.19 -6.42
C ALA A 80 -3.71 4.76 -6.39
N ARG A 81 -4.82 4.56 -5.68
CA ARG A 81 -5.50 3.26 -5.55
C ARG A 81 -6.18 2.79 -6.84
N GLY A 82 -6.65 3.71 -7.68
CA GLY A 82 -7.15 3.36 -9.01
C GLY A 82 -6.01 3.07 -10.01
N THR A 83 -5.02 3.95 -10.06
CA THR A 83 -3.93 3.89 -11.04
C THR A 83 -2.96 2.74 -10.77
N GLY A 84 -2.60 2.47 -9.49
CA GLY A 84 -1.64 1.44 -9.12
C GLY A 84 -2.03 0.04 -9.62
N PRO A 85 -3.18 -0.52 -9.21
CA PRO A 85 -3.64 -1.82 -9.69
C PRO A 85 -3.87 -1.85 -11.20
N PHE A 86 -4.41 -0.78 -11.79
CA PHE A 86 -4.62 -0.67 -13.23
C PHE A 86 -3.31 -0.85 -14.02
N LEU A 87 -2.29 -0.09 -13.67
CA LEU A 87 -0.97 -0.21 -14.31
C LEU A 87 -0.32 -1.56 -14.01
N SER A 88 -0.47 -2.09 -12.79
CA SER A 88 0.06 -3.41 -12.45
C SER A 88 -0.52 -4.51 -13.33
N VAL A 89 -1.82 -4.46 -13.63
CA VAL A 89 -2.48 -5.40 -14.54
C VAL A 89 -1.92 -5.27 -15.95
N ILE A 90 -1.83 -4.06 -16.49
CA ILE A 90 -1.28 -3.83 -17.85
C ILE A 90 0.15 -4.36 -17.93
N VAL A 91 0.99 -4.00 -16.97
CA VAL A 91 2.40 -4.40 -16.98
C VAL A 91 2.55 -5.91 -16.78
N ALA A 92 1.72 -6.55 -15.94
CA ALA A 92 1.72 -8.01 -15.77
C ALA A 92 1.35 -8.75 -17.06
N ILE A 93 0.37 -8.25 -17.82
CA ILE A 93 0.02 -8.79 -19.13
C ILE A 93 1.20 -8.65 -20.11
N LEU A 94 1.85 -7.49 -20.16
CA LEU A 94 2.91 -7.20 -21.12
C LEU A 94 4.24 -7.89 -20.78
N LEU A 95 4.65 -7.90 -19.50
CA LEU A 95 5.96 -8.40 -19.08
C LEU A 95 5.94 -9.87 -18.68
N PHE A 96 4.89 -10.32 -17.98
CA PHE A 96 4.78 -11.72 -17.55
C PHE A 96 3.97 -12.59 -18.52
N GLY A 97 3.40 -11.98 -19.59
CA GLY A 97 2.57 -12.71 -20.57
C GLY A 97 1.28 -13.25 -19.95
N GLU A 98 0.80 -12.67 -18.85
CA GLU A 98 -0.43 -13.11 -18.20
C GLU A 98 -1.62 -12.90 -19.13
N ARG A 99 -2.56 -13.84 -19.14
CA ARG A 99 -3.76 -13.80 -20.01
C ARG A 99 -5.02 -13.95 -19.16
N PRO A 100 -5.40 -12.91 -18.39
CA PRO A 100 -6.65 -12.94 -17.65
C PRO A 100 -7.84 -13.08 -18.62
N SER A 101 -8.91 -13.75 -18.16
CA SER A 101 -10.15 -13.86 -18.94
C SER A 101 -10.79 -12.48 -19.16
N VAL A 102 -11.62 -12.35 -20.19
CA VAL A 102 -12.38 -11.10 -20.41
C VAL A 102 -13.23 -10.75 -19.18
N LEU A 103 -13.79 -11.76 -18.53
CA LEU A 103 -14.60 -11.58 -17.32
C LEU A 103 -13.75 -11.03 -16.16
N ALA A 104 -12.53 -11.55 -16.00
CA ALA A 104 -11.57 -11.02 -15.01
C ALA A 104 -11.21 -9.56 -15.31
N LEU A 105 -10.98 -9.19 -16.59
CA LEU A 105 -10.71 -7.79 -16.96
C LEU A 105 -11.89 -6.85 -16.67
N VAL A 106 -13.12 -7.32 -16.88
CA VAL A 106 -14.33 -6.57 -16.48
C VAL A 106 -14.36 -6.42 -14.96
N GLY A 107 -14.03 -7.47 -14.21
CA GLY A 107 -13.89 -7.42 -12.76
C GLY A 107 -12.86 -6.41 -12.30
N VAL A 108 -11.67 -6.38 -12.91
CA VAL A 108 -10.63 -5.37 -12.66
C VAL A 108 -11.16 -3.96 -12.89
N ALA A 109 -11.81 -3.72 -14.03
CA ALA A 109 -12.38 -2.41 -14.35
C ALA A 109 -13.43 -1.99 -13.31
N ALA A 110 -14.32 -2.89 -12.90
CA ALA A 110 -15.33 -2.63 -11.88
C ALA A 110 -14.68 -2.27 -10.52
N ILE A 111 -13.63 -3.01 -10.10
CA ILE A 111 -12.90 -2.71 -8.85
C ILE A 111 -12.31 -1.30 -8.92
N ILE A 112 -11.62 -0.96 -9.99
CA ILE A 112 -10.96 0.35 -10.17
C ILE A 112 -11.99 1.48 -10.13
N VAL A 113 -13.08 1.34 -10.88
CA VAL A 113 -14.17 2.33 -10.91
C VAL A 113 -14.80 2.49 -9.52
N GLY A 114 -15.08 1.40 -8.81
CA GLY A 114 -15.65 1.44 -7.48
C GLY A 114 -14.73 2.09 -6.45
N VAL A 115 -13.42 1.78 -6.48
CA VAL A 115 -12.42 2.38 -5.59
C VAL A 115 -12.28 3.88 -5.82
N VAL A 116 -12.21 4.31 -7.09
CA VAL A 116 -12.17 5.73 -7.46
C VAL A 116 -13.47 6.43 -7.02
N ALA A 117 -14.63 5.80 -7.22
CA ALA A 117 -15.92 6.35 -6.80
C ALA A 117 -15.98 6.54 -5.27
N ILE A 118 -15.50 5.57 -4.46
CA ILE A 118 -15.40 5.70 -3.00
C ILE A 118 -14.54 6.91 -2.62
N GLY A 119 -13.37 7.05 -3.23
CA GLY A 119 -12.46 8.16 -2.95
C GLY A 119 -13.01 9.53 -3.35
N LEU A 120 -13.79 9.61 -4.42
CA LEU A 120 -14.43 10.86 -4.87
C LEU A 120 -15.58 11.31 -3.96
N VAL A 121 -16.22 10.39 -3.23
CA VAL A 121 -17.27 10.77 -2.25
C VAL A 121 -16.72 11.67 -1.15
N ASP A 122 -15.47 11.49 -0.79
CA ASP A 122 -14.79 12.23 0.28
C ASP A 122 -14.36 13.64 -0.15
N ARG A 123 -14.43 13.98 -1.44
CA ARG A 123 -14.22 15.35 -1.93
C ARG A 123 -15.36 16.24 -1.42
N GLY A 124 -15.06 17.08 -0.43
CA GLY A 124 -15.99 18.07 0.08
C GLY A 124 -16.32 19.16 -0.95
N ARG A 125 -17.45 19.89 -0.75
CA ARG A 125 -17.85 21.05 -1.58
C ARG A 125 -16.84 22.22 -1.56
N ALA A 126 -15.87 22.22 -0.63
CA ALA A 126 -14.93 23.32 -0.43
C ALA A 126 -13.86 23.48 -1.52
N GLU A 127 -13.69 22.49 -2.42
CA GLU A 127 -12.53 22.41 -3.30
C GLU A 127 -12.79 22.79 -4.76
N ARG A 128 -13.91 23.44 -5.09
CA ARG A 128 -14.21 23.84 -6.47
C ARG A 128 -13.50 25.11 -6.95
N GLN A 129 -12.61 25.72 -6.16
CA GLN A 129 -12.24 27.11 -6.40
C GLN A 129 -10.80 27.36 -6.89
N ASP A 130 -10.00 26.34 -7.10
CA ASP A 130 -8.66 26.60 -7.65
C ASP A 130 -8.39 25.77 -8.91
N ARG A 131 -8.24 26.47 -10.05
CA ARG A 131 -7.88 25.92 -11.36
C ARG A 131 -6.38 25.70 -11.53
N SER A 132 -5.59 25.78 -10.45
CA SER A 132 -4.19 25.34 -10.48
C SER A 132 -4.14 23.84 -10.73
N LEU A 133 -3.10 23.36 -11.41
CA LEU A 133 -2.83 21.93 -11.57
C LEU A 133 -3.10 21.22 -10.24
N ASP A 134 -4.10 20.33 -10.22
CA ASP A 134 -4.44 19.59 -8.99
C ASP A 134 -3.25 18.72 -8.61
N LEU A 135 -2.36 19.26 -7.77
CA LEU A 135 -1.17 18.57 -7.29
C LEU A 135 -1.53 17.23 -6.64
N GLY A 136 -2.73 17.12 -6.06
CA GLY A 136 -3.25 15.86 -5.55
C GLY A 136 -3.41 14.81 -6.64
N LEU A 137 -3.89 15.21 -7.84
CA LEU A 137 -3.99 14.31 -8.99
C LEU A 137 -2.61 13.89 -9.48
N VAL A 138 -1.69 14.83 -9.64
CA VAL A 138 -0.31 14.55 -10.13
C VAL A 138 0.40 13.59 -9.18
N PHE A 139 0.42 13.90 -7.87
CA PHE A 139 1.06 13.01 -6.90
C PHE A 139 0.32 11.68 -6.73
N GLY A 140 -1.01 11.67 -6.89
CA GLY A 140 -1.79 10.43 -6.93
C GLY A 140 -1.40 9.52 -8.08
N LEU A 141 -1.25 10.06 -9.30
CA LEU A 141 -0.77 9.34 -10.48
C LEU A 141 0.67 8.83 -10.28
N LEU A 142 1.58 9.68 -9.83
CA LEU A 142 2.96 9.28 -9.54
C LEU A 142 3.04 8.17 -8.48
N THR A 143 2.20 8.26 -7.45
CA THR A 143 2.09 7.22 -6.43
C THR A 143 1.57 5.91 -7.03
N GLY A 144 0.55 5.97 -7.91
CA GLY A 144 0.05 4.80 -8.62
C GLY A 144 1.10 4.15 -9.52
N VAL A 145 1.90 4.94 -10.24
CA VAL A 145 3.04 4.44 -11.02
C VAL A 145 4.06 3.76 -10.10
N ALA A 146 4.42 4.37 -8.98
CA ALA A 146 5.34 3.78 -8.02
C ALA A 146 4.81 2.47 -7.44
N ILE A 147 3.49 2.38 -7.15
CA ILE A 147 2.82 1.14 -6.71
C ILE A 147 2.97 0.04 -7.78
N ALA A 148 2.72 0.36 -9.04
CA ALA A 148 2.85 -0.61 -10.12
C ALA A 148 4.29 -1.11 -10.26
N ILE A 149 5.28 -0.20 -10.21
CA ILE A 149 6.70 -0.54 -10.35
C ILE A 149 7.14 -1.49 -9.24
N TYR A 150 6.89 -1.16 -7.96
CA TYR A 150 7.32 -2.06 -6.89
C TYR A 150 6.52 -3.37 -6.89
N THR A 151 5.23 -3.35 -7.22
CA THR A 151 4.41 -4.58 -7.28
C THR A 151 4.93 -5.55 -8.32
N ILE A 152 5.31 -5.07 -9.50
CA ILE A 152 5.88 -5.90 -10.58
C ILE A 152 7.27 -6.40 -10.21
N TRP A 153 8.12 -5.55 -9.62
CA TRP A 153 9.43 -5.97 -9.13
C TRP A 153 9.33 -7.05 -8.08
N ASP A 154 8.49 -6.84 -7.07
CA ASP A 154 8.30 -7.78 -5.97
C ASP A 154 7.71 -9.11 -6.48
N ALA A 155 6.78 -9.03 -7.46
CA ALA A 155 6.25 -10.20 -8.12
C ALA A 155 7.34 -11.00 -8.87
N HIS A 156 8.23 -10.30 -9.59
CA HIS A 156 9.38 -10.93 -10.23
C HIS A 156 10.28 -11.63 -9.21
N ALA A 157 10.62 -10.96 -8.13
CA ALA A 157 11.48 -11.50 -7.07
C ALA A 157 10.89 -12.76 -6.42
N VAL A 158 9.60 -12.75 -6.06
CA VAL A 158 8.98 -13.90 -5.39
C VAL A 158 8.60 -15.04 -6.33
N ARG A 159 8.33 -14.76 -7.63
CA ARG A 159 7.95 -15.79 -8.62
C ARG A 159 9.15 -16.36 -9.36
N THR A 160 10.04 -15.50 -9.86
CA THR A 160 11.13 -15.90 -10.76
C THR A 160 12.36 -16.35 -9.95
N TRP A 161 12.68 -15.64 -8.88
CA TRP A 161 13.80 -15.99 -7.99
C TRP A 161 13.37 -16.81 -6.79
N ASN A 162 12.07 -17.12 -6.69
CA ASN A 162 11.47 -17.95 -5.64
C ASN A 162 11.80 -17.48 -4.21
N LEU A 163 11.93 -16.15 -4.01
CA LEU A 163 12.22 -15.58 -2.70
C LEU A 163 11.06 -15.83 -1.74
N SER A 164 11.37 -16.22 -0.49
CA SER A 164 10.37 -16.38 0.56
C SER A 164 9.67 -15.03 0.83
N PRO A 165 8.33 -14.93 0.75
CA PRO A 165 7.60 -13.70 1.03
C PRO A 165 7.92 -13.08 2.40
N VAL A 166 8.13 -13.92 3.42
CA VAL A 166 8.48 -13.47 4.78
C VAL A 166 9.88 -12.90 4.82
N ALA A 167 10.88 -13.64 4.31
CA ALA A 167 12.27 -13.16 4.30
C ALA A 167 12.42 -11.91 3.43
N PHE A 168 11.75 -11.87 2.28
CA PHE A 168 11.72 -10.71 1.38
C PHE A 168 11.17 -9.47 2.09
N MET A 169 10.02 -9.59 2.76
CA MET A 169 9.42 -8.49 3.50
C MET A 169 10.30 -8.01 4.65
N VAL A 170 10.90 -8.94 5.42
CA VAL A 170 11.83 -8.60 6.51
C VAL A 170 13.06 -7.87 5.98
N GLY A 171 13.65 -8.37 4.89
CA GLY A 171 14.79 -7.72 4.24
C GLY A 171 14.47 -6.32 3.76
N THR A 172 13.30 -6.13 3.13
CA THR A 172 12.82 -4.81 2.68
C THR A 172 12.67 -3.85 3.85
N MET A 173 12.02 -4.28 4.95
CA MET A 173 11.89 -3.46 6.16
C MET A 173 13.24 -3.11 6.80
N LEU A 174 14.20 -4.06 6.81
CA LEU A 174 15.55 -3.80 7.31
C LEU A 174 16.23 -2.67 6.54
N LEU A 175 16.07 -2.63 5.22
CA LEU A 175 16.61 -1.56 4.37
C LEU A 175 15.88 -0.23 4.55
N GLU A 176 14.60 -0.24 4.89
CA GLU A 176 13.84 0.97 5.16
C GLU A 176 14.27 1.67 6.46
N ILE A 177 14.76 0.92 7.47
CA ILE A 177 15.16 1.46 8.77
C ILE A 177 16.18 2.60 8.66
N PRO A 178 17.31 2.48 7.94
CA PRO A 178 18.26 3.58 7.76
C PRO A 178 17.62 4.84 7.16
N PHE A 179 16.76 4.68 6.15
CA PHE A 179 16.09 5.82 5.49
C PHE A 179 15.13 6.53 6.46
N TYR A 180 14.32 5.77 7.19
CA TYR A 180 13.42 6.36 8.19
C TYR A 180 14.20 6.94 9.38
N SER A 181 15.33 6.36 9.77
CA SER A 181 16.23 6.88 10.81
C SER A 181 16.78 8.25 10.42
N PHE A 182 17.15 8.44 9.16
CA PHE A 182 17.53 9.74 8.65
C PHE A 182 16.38 10.76 8.76
N GLY A 183 15.16 10.34 8.46
CA GLY A 183 13.94 11.16 8.54
C GLY A 183 13.56 11.61 9.96
N VAL A 184 14.00 10.87 11.00
CA VAL A 184 13.74 11.19 12.41
C VAL A 184 14.98 11.73 13.13
N ARG A 185 16.09 11.95 12.42
CA ARG A 185 17.35 12.45 12.99
C ARG A 185 17.14 13.72 13.81
N GLY A 186 17.76 13.77 14.99
CA GLY A 186 17.62 14.89 15.93
C GLY A 186 16.31 14.90 16.75
N ARG A 187 15.42 13.90 16.57
CA ARG A 187 14.11 13.82 17.25
C ARG A 187 13.90 12.54 18.04
N TRP A 188 14.99 11.90 18.48
CA TRP A 188 14.94 10.60 19.17
C TRP A 188 14.16 10.61 20.48
N ALA A 189 14.12 11.75 21.18
CA ALA A 189 13.29 11.91 22.37
C ALA A 189 11.79 11.72 22.02
N ALA A 190 11.33 12.34 20.95
CA ALA A 190 9.95 12.20 20.47
C ALA A 190 9.64 10.79 19.96
N VAL A 191 10.60 10.13 19.29
CA VAL A 191 10.48 8.70 18.89
C VAL A 191 10.28 7.81 20.11
N ARG A 192 11.08 7.99 21.18
CA ARG A 192 10.94 7.22 22.43
C ARG A 192 9.59 7.48 23.11
N THR A 193 9.17 8.75 23.17
CA THR A 193 7.88 9.12 23.77
C THR A 193 6.74 8.46 23.02
N LEU A 194 6.76 8.50 21.68
CA LEU A 194 5.76 7.82 20.83
C LEU A 194 5.74 6.30 21.11
N GLY A 195 6.91 5.67 21.17
CA GLY A 195 7.04 4.24 21.47
C GLY A 195 6.39 3.87 22.81
N ARG A 196 6.56 4.69 23.85
CA ARG A 196 5.96 4.46 25.18
C ARG A 196 4.46 4.73 25.22
N THR A 197 4.00 5.81 24.57
CA THR A 197 2.59 6.24 24.65
C THR A 197 1.67 5.48 23.69
N GLN A 198 2.19 5.00 22.54
CA GLN A 198 1.41 4.37 21.49
C GLN A 198 1.83 2.91 21.22
N TRP A 199 2.49 2.25 22.18
CA TRP A 199 3.07 0.91 21.98
C TRP A 199 2.07 -0.11 21.45
N ARG A 200 0.81 -0.11 21.93
CA ARG A 200 -0.23 -1.03 21.46
C ARG A 200 -0.52 -0.86 19.96
N ARG A 201 -0.59 0.39 19.49
CA ARG A 201 -0.82 0.69 18.07
C ARG A 201 0.39 0.33 17.22
N ILE A 202 1.60 0.57 17.76
CA ILE A 202 2.86 0.22 17.09
C ILE A 202 2.96 -1.29 16.95
N VAL A 203 2.70 -2.07 18.01
CA VAL A 203 2.72 -3.54 17.95
C VAL A 203 1.69 -4.06 16.95
N ALA A 204 0.43 -3.59 17.03
CA ALA A 204 -0.59 -3.98 16.06
C ALA A 204 -0.17 -3.68 14.62
N PHE A 205 0.38 -2.49 14.36
CA PHE A 205 0.86 -2.11 13.04
C PHE A 205 2.04 -2.97 12.59
N SER A 206 3.01 -3.24 13.48
CA SER A 206 4.19 -4.06 13.21
C SER A 206 3.85 -5.52 12.88
N ILE A 207 2.71 -6.02 13.33
CA ILE A 207 2.21 -7.36 13.00
C ILE A 207 1.35 -7.32 11.74
N LEU A 208 0.32 -6.48 11.72
CA LEU A 208 -0.74 -6.54 10.71
C LEU A 208 -0.30 -5.97 9.35
N SER A 209 0.52 -4.91 9.34
CA SER A 209 0.94 -4.29 8.08
C SER A 209 1.85 -5.21 7.26
N PRO A 210 2.94 -5.78 7.82
CA PRO A 210 3.76 -6.75 7.10
C PRO A 210 2.97 -8.03 6.76
N LEU A 211 2.12 -8.54 7.68
CA LEU A 211 1.27 -9.70 7.42
C LEU A 211 0.43 -9.50 6.17
N SER A 212 -0.23 -8.35 6.05
CA SER A 212 -1.05 -8.03 4.88
C SER A 212 -0.25 -8.13 3.58
N TYR A 213 0.98 -7.59 3.57
CA TYR A 213 1.81 -7.63 2.36
C TYR A 213 2.44 -9.00 2.11
N ILE A 214 2.83 -9.73 3.15
CA ILE A 214 3.30 -11.13 3.04
C ILE A 214 2.20 -12.00 2.40
N LEU A 215 0.94 -11.84 2.81
CA LEU A 215 -0.18 -12.56 2.19
C LEU A 215 -0.35 -12.21 0.71
N VAL A 216 -0.16 -10.94 0.34
CA VAL A 216 -0.18 -10.53 -1.07
C VAL A 216 0.96 -11.16 -1.85
N LEU A 217 2.20 -11.15 -1.34
CA LEU A 217 3.34 -11.77 -1.98
C LEU A 217 3.17 -13.29 -2.11
N THR A 218 2.62 -13.93 -1.08
CA THR A 218 2.28 -15.38 -1.14
C THR A 218 1.21 -15.66 -2.20
N ALA A 219 0.18 -14.82 -2.30
CA ALA A 219 -0.82 -14.95 -3.35
C ALA A 219 -0.21 -14.75 -4.74
N ILE A 220 0.72 -13.83 -4.92
CA ILE A 220 1.43 -13.59 -6.19
C ILE A 220 2.28 -14.79 -6.59
N GLN A 221 2.81 -15.59 -5.66
CA GLN A 221 3.54 -16.81 -5.99
C GLN A 221 2.67 -17.87 -6.68
N ILE A 222 1.40 -17.93 -6.35
CA ILE A 222 0.47 -18.99 -6.80
C ILE A 222 -0.59 -18.52 -7.78
N ALA A 223 -0.75 -17.20 -7.96
CA ALA A 223 -1.79 -16.62 -8.83
C ALA A 223 -1.23 -15.46 -9.68
N PRO A 224 -1.87 -15.17 -10.84
CA PRO A 224 -1.50 -14.04 -11.68
C PRO A 224 -1.54 -12.70 -10.95
N VAL A 225 -0.54 -11.85 -11.20
CA VAL A 225 -0.48 -10.49 -10.63
C VAL A 225 -1.69 -9.66 -11.07
N ALA A 226 -2.14 -9.87 -12.30
CA ALA A 226 -3.33 -9.21 -12.86
C ALA A 226 -4.60 -9.45 -12.05
N LEU A 227 -4.67 -10.56 -11.28
CA LEU A 227 -5.79 -10.86 -10.37
C LEU A 227 -5.51 -10.40 -8.95
N VAL A 228 -4.29 -10.64 -8.45
CA VAL A 228 -3.93 -10.35 -7.06
C VAL A 228 -3.86 -8.84 -6.78
N ALA A 229 -3.32 -8.04 -7.72
CA ALA A 229 -3.15 -6.61 -7.50
C ALA A 229 -4.49 -5.87 -7.29
N PRO A 230 -5.55 -6.09 -8.11
CA PRO A 230 -6.87 -5.49 -7.86
C PRO A 230 -7.58 -6.07 -6.64
N LEU A 231 -7.38 -7.35 -6.31
CA LEU A 231 -8.00 -7.99 -5.15
C LEU A 231 -7.57 -7.34 -3.82
N ARG A 232 -6.38 -6.73 -3.76
CA ARG A 232 -5.92 -5.95 -2.59
C ARG A 232 -6.89 -4.82 -2.24
N GLU A 233 -7.65 -4.34 -3.21
CA GLU A 233 -8.59 -3.23 -2.99
C GLU A 233 -9.85 -3.63 -2.20
N VAL A 234 -10.03 -4.92 -1.87
CA VAL A 234 -11.07 -5.38 -0.92
C VAL A 234 -10.98 -4.62 0.42
N SER A 235 -9.78 -4.22 0.82
CA SER A 235 -9.56 -3.41 2.02
C SER A 235 -10.31 -2.08 2.00
N VAL A 236 -10.46 -1.46 0.82
CA VAL A 236 -11.20 -0.19 0.64
C VAL A 236 -12.70 -0.42 0.91
N VAL A 237 -13.24 -1.56 0.48
CA VAL A 237 -14.64 -1.95 0.78
C VAL A 237 -14.84 -2.07 2.28
N LEU A 238 -13.97 -2.83 2.97
CA LEU A 238 -14.06 -3.02 4.42
C LEU A 238 -13.98 -1.71 5.20
N VAL A 239 -13.03 -0.83 4.82
CA VAL A 239 -12.88 0.50 5.43
C VAL A 239 -14.11 1.38 5.14
N SER A 240 -14.64 1.34 3.92
CA SER A 240 -15.85 2.08 3.54
C SER A 240 -17.07 1.63 4.33
N LEU A 241 -17.27 0.32 4.47
CA LEU A 241 -18.35 -0.26 5.28
C LEU A 241 -18.21 0.12 6.75
N PHE A 242 -17.00 0.04 7.30
CA PHE A 242 -16.72 0.49 8.67
C PHE A 242 -17.02 1.98 8.85
N GLY A 243 -16.65 2.82 7.88
CA GLY A 243 -16.97 4.25 7.86
C GLY A 243 -18.48 4.51 7.91
N VAL A 244 -19.26 3.75 7.13
CA VAL A 244 -20.73 3.88 7.10
C VAL A 244 -21.37 3.40 8.42
N PHE A 245 -21.03 2.19 8.88
CA PHE A 245 -21.75 1.58 9.99
C PHE A 245 -21.24 1.98 11.37
N ALA A 246 -19.91 2.11 11.53
CA ALA A 246 -19.30 2.42 12.83
C ALA A 246 -19.12 3.93 13.04
N LEU A 247 -18.65 4.66 12.01
CA LEU A 247 -18.34 6.09 12.12
C LEU A 247 -19.51 6.98 11.68
N LYS A 248 -20.58 6.42 11.11
CA LYS A 248 -21.76 7.13 10.61
C LYS A 248 -21.40 8.28 9.67
N GLU A 249 -20.46 8.02 8.76
CA GLU A 249 -20.00 8.99 7.79
C GLU A 249 -21.11 9.43 6.81
N SER A 250 -20.90 10.60 6.20
CA SER A 250 -21.86 11.17 5.25
C SER A 250 -22.00 10.33 3.97
N ARG A 251 -23.17 10.42 3.32
CA ARG A 251 -23.50 9.77 2.04
C ARG A 251 -23.38 8.23 2.05
N PRO A 252 -24.01 7.53 3.01
CA PRO A 252 -23.90 6.08 3.15
C PRO A 252 -24.37 5.34 1.88
N GLY A 253 -25.42 5.78 1.21
CA GLY A 253 -25.95 5.13 0.02
C GLY A 253 -24.94 5.07 -1.14
N TRP A 254 -24.23 6.17 -1.40
CA TRP A 254 -23.20 6.20 -2.45
C TRP A 254 -22.00 5.31 -2.11
N ARG A 255 -21.55 5.34 -0.85
CA ARG A 255 -20.45 4.47 -0.39
C ARG A 255 -20.81 2.98 -0.50
N LEU A 256 -22.03 2.62 -0.12
CA LEU A 256 -22.53 1.25 -0.24
C LEU A 256 -22.65 0.81 -1.70
N ALA A 257 -23.18 1.69 -2.59
CA ALA A 257 -23.26 1.38 -4.03
C ALA A 257 -21.87 1.17 -4.64
N ALA A 258 -20.92 2.07 -4.36
CA ALA A 258 -19.54 1.91 -4.85
C ALA A 258 -18.85 0.68 -4.28
N SER A 259 -19.07 0.35 -2.99
CA SER A 259 -18.56 -0.88 -2.35
C SER A 259 -19.16 -2.13 -2.99
N ALA A 260 -20.44 -2.10 -3.37
CA ALA A 260 -21.09 -3.21 -4.07
C ALA A 260 -20.49 -3.42 -5.48
N VAL A 261 -20.13 -2.34 -6.18
CA VAL A 261 -19.42 -2.43 -7.48
C VAL A 261 -18.07 -3.12 -7.31
N VAL A 262 -17.28 -2.74 -6.28
CA VAL A 262 -15.99 -3.40 -5.99
C VAL A 262 -16.21 -4.87 -5.64
N ALA A 263 -17.18 -5.19 -4.79
CA ALA A 263 -17.48 -6.57 -4.41
C ALA A 263 -17.92 -7.41 -5.63
N GLY A 264 -18.76 -6.85 -6.51
CA GLY A 264 -19.13 -7.48 -7.76
C GLY A 264 -17.93 -7.73 -8.68
N GLY A 265 -17.02 -6.77 -8.77
CA GLY A 265 -15.75 -6.92 -9.50
C GLY A 265 -14.88 -8.05 -8.94
N ILE A 266 -14.80 -8.20 -7.61
CA ILE A 266 -14.07 -9.31 -6.96
C ILE A 266 -14.69 -10.66 -7.31
N VAL A 267 -16.01 -10.76 -7.33
CA VAL A 267 -16.70 -11.99 -7.74
C VAL A 267 -16.36 -12.34 -9.19
N LEU A 268 -16.37 -11.34 -10.10
CA LEU A 268 -16.00 -11.55 -11.51
C LEU A 268 -14.54 -11.97 -11.70
N LEU A 269 -13.62 -11.57 -10.79
CA LEU A 269 -12.24 -12.05 -10.81
C LEU A 269 -12.12 -13.54 -10.46
N ALA A 270 -13.05 -14.08 -9.68
CA ALA A 270 -13.03 -15.47 -9.22
C ALA A 270 -13.69 -16.45 -10.21
N LEU A 271 -14.38 -15.92 -11.23
CA LEU A 271 -15.02 -16.69 -12.30
C LEU A 271 -14.13 -16.79 -13.55
#